data_346a8756a4f2d51a7346a54f267b897f
#
_entry.id   346a8756a4f2d51a7346a54f267b897f
#
_cell.length_a   1.000
_cell.length_b   1.000
_cell.length_c   1.000
_cell.angle_alpha   90.00
_cell.angle_beta   90.00
_cell.angle_gamma   90.00
#
_symmetry.space_group_name_H-M   'P 1'
#
loop_
_entity.id
_entity.type
_entity.pdbx_description
1 polymer ?
#
loop_
_entity_poly.entity_id
_entity_poly.type
_entity_poly.pdbx_seq_one_letter_code
_entity_poly.pdbx_strand_id
1 'polypeptide(L)'
;MEALRLDLKETAKENDNFREVLFTGAFSQVVVMSLSESGDIGLERHDVDQFIYVVDGEGTALLGGSEEELDKGDALCVPARTWHNVINGGHEPMKLFTVYSPPAHPAGLVEEEKVAEAPSMA
;
A
#
# COMPACT_ATOMS: atom_id res chain seq x y z
N MET A 1 -22.23 7.30 2.59
CA MET A 1 -20.86 7.50 2.07
C MET A 1 -20.88 8.61 1.04
N GLU A 2 -20.03 9.59 1.21
CA GLU A 2 -19.95 10.73 0.32
C GLU A 2 -18.86 10.56 -0.71
N ALA A 3 -19.09 11.11 -1.90
CA ALA A 3 -18.05 11.19 -2.92
C ALA A 3 -16.94 12.13 -2.43
N LEU A 4 -15.70 11.80 -2.78
CA LEU A 4 -14.53 12.50 -2.30
C LEU A 4 -13.58 12.82 -3.46
N ARG A 5 -13.06 14.06 -3.48
CA ARG A 5 -12.03 14.48 -4.39
C ARG A 5 -10.72 14.66 -3.62
N LEU A 6 -9.65 14.07 -4.11
CA LEU A 6 -8.33 14.12 -3.48
C LEU A 6 -7.26 14.55 -4.47
N ASP A 7 -6.28 15.30 -3.99
CA ASP A 7 -4.98 15.35 -4.64
C ASP A 7 -4.18 14.20 -4.07
N LEU A 8 -4.30 13.04 -4.69
CA LEU A 8 -3.80 11.80 -4.11
C LEU A 8 -2.28 11.76 -4.01
N LYS A 9 -1.58 12.27 -5.02
CA LYS A 9 -0.12 12.29 -4.99
C LYS A 9 0.40 13.16 -3.83
N GLU A 10 -0.18 14.35 -3.67
CA GLU A 10 0.23 15.25 -2.60
C GLU A 10 -0.12 14.66 -1.23
N THR A 11 -1.31 14.09 -1.11
CA THR A 11 -1.74 13.43 0.14
C THR A 11 -0.80 12.30 0.51
N ALA A 12 -0.40 11.48 -0.45
CA ALA A 12 0.54 10.37 -0.22
C ALA A 12 1.92 10.88 0.19
N LYS A 13 2.41 11.96 -0.46
CA LYS A 13 3.71 12.55 -0.12
C LYS A 13 3.75 13.12 1.30
N GLU A 14 2.68 13.74 1.72
CA GLU A 14 2.58 14.35 3.05
C GLU A 14 2.27 13.35 4.16
N ASN A 15 1.83 12.14 3.80
CA ASN A 15 1.48 11.13 4.79
C ASN A 15 2.72 10.53 5.45
N ASP A 16 2.76 10.58 6.78
CA ASP A 16 3.83 9.97 7.58
C ASP A 16 3.35 8.72 8.32
N ASN A 17 2.09 8.37 8.19
CA ASN A 17 1.55 7.16 8.82
C ASN A 17 1.94 5.92 8.01
N PHE A 18 2.17 4.82 8.69
CA PHE A 18 2.39 3.55 8.02
C PHE A 18 1.22 3.24 7.08
N ARG A 19 -0.02 3.39 7.57
CA ARG A 19 -1.22 3.14 6.78
C ARG A 19 -2.32 4.11 7.21
N GLU A 20 -2.95 4.74 6.24
CA GLU A 20 -4.12 5.57 6.48
C GLU A 20 -5.17 5.33 5.41
N VAL A 21 -6.35 4.88 5.83
CA VAL A 21 -7.49 4.67 4.94
C VAL A 21 -8.17 6.00 4.68
N LEU A 22 -8.19 6.43 3.43
CA LEU A 22 -8.75 7.73 3.04
C LEU A 22 -10.20 7.65 2.59
N PHE A 23 -10.58 6.55 1.94
CA PHE A 23 -11.90 6.39 1.36
C PHE A 23 -12.26 4.92 1.36
N THR A 24 -13.50 4.61 1.77
CA THR A 24 -14.03 3.25 1.71
C THR A 24 -15.36 3.29 0.96
N GLY A 25 -15.34 2.73 -0.24
CA GLY A 25 -16.52 2.59 -1.08
C GLY A 25 -17.15 1.20 -0.95
N ALA A 26 -18.21 0.97 -1.70
CA ALA A 26 -18.84 -0.35 -1.72
C ALA A 26 -17.93 -1.39 -2.35
N PHE A 27 -17.15 -1.01 -3.39
CA PHE A 27 -16.36 -1.93 -4.19
C PHE A 27 -14.88 -1.56 -4.29
N SER A 28 -14.44 -0.52 -3.60
CA SER A 28 -13.04 -0.11 -3.60
C SER A 28 -12.70 0.69 -2.35
N GLN A 29 -11.40 0.75 -2.05
CA GLN A 29 -10.90 1.47 -0.89
C GLN A 29 -9.55 2.09 -1.24
N VAL A 30 -9.37 3.36 -0.90
CA VAL A 30 -8.12 4.10 -1.17
C VAL A 30 -7.35 4.29 0.12
N VAL A 31 -6.08 3.93 0.09
CA VAL A 31 -5.20 3.92 1.26
C VAL A 31 -3.86 4.54 0.88
N VAL A 32 -3.29 5.35 1.76
CA VAL A 32 -1.92 5.83 1.62
C VAL A 32 -1.01 5.16 2.64
N MET A 33 0.25 4.96 2.25
CA MET A 33 1.24 4.32 3.12
C MET A 33 2.57 5.04 3.04
N SER A 34 3.29 5.03 4.15
CA SER A 34 4.67 5.50 4.21
C SER A 34 5.52 4.38 4.81
N LEU A 35 6.53 3.94 4.07
CA LEU A 35 7.47 2.92 4.54
C LEU A 35 8.78 3.60 4.93
N SER A 36 9.20 3.41 6.17
CA SER A 36 10.48 3.96 6.64
C SER A 36 11.65 3.28 5.96
N GLU A 37 12.85 3.84 6.13
CA GLU A 37 14.07 3.22 5.62
C GLU A 37 14.15 1.76 6.05
N SER A 38 14.42 0.87 5.10
CA SER A 38 14.45 -0.59 5.29
C SER A 38 13.11 -1.20 5.71
N GLY A 39 12.04 -0.40 5.75
CA GLY A 39 10.71 -0.88 6.08
C GLY A 39 10.03 -1.56 4.91
N ASP A 40 8.98 -2.28 5.19
CA ASP A 40 8.18 -2.98 4.19
C ASP A 40 6.70 -2.98 4.56
N ILE A 41 5.84 -3.34 3.61
CA ILE A 41 4.42 -3.54 3.91
C ILE A 41 4.26 -4.78 4.78
N GLY A 42 5.05 -5.79 4.55
CA GLY A 42 4.91 -7.12 5.13
C GLY A 42 4.45 -8.11 4.06
N LEU A 43 4.87 -9.34 4.16
CA LEU A 43 4.43 -10.39 3.24
C LEU A 43 2.95 -10.67 3.49
N GLU A 44 2.12 -10.42 2.49
CA GLU A 44 0.67 -10.47 2.61
C GLU A 44 0.02 -11.21 1.46
N ARG A 45 -1.16 -11.74 1.72
CA ARG A 45 -2.06 -12.31 0.73
C ARG A 45 -3.49 -11.96 1.13
N HIS A 46 -4.23 -11.34 0.23
CA HIS A 46 -5.60 -10.90 0.47
C HIS A 46 -6.58 -11.60 -0.47
N ASP A 47 -7.84 -11.68 -0.07
CA ASP A 47 -8.93 -12.19 -0.93
C ASP A 47 -9.50 -11.10 -1.84
N VAL A 48 -8.80 -10.01 -2.00
CA VAL A 48 -9.21 -8.85 -2.80
C VAL A 48 -8.11 -8.50 -3.79
N ASP A 49 -8.46 -7.83 -4.87
CA ASP A 49 -7.46 -7.28 -5.78
C ASP A 49 -6.83 -6.06 -5.15
N GLN A 50 -5.57 -5.82 -5.44
CA GLN A 50 -4.85 -4.67 -4.93
C GLN A 50 -4.02 -4.03 -6.03
N PHE A 51 -4.14 -2.70 -6.12
CA PHE A 51 -3.31 -1.87 -6.97
C PHE A 51 -2.41 -1.04 -6.07
N ILE A 52 -1.10 -1.04 -6.32
CA ILE A 52 -0.12 -0.29 -5.53
C ILE A 52 0.65 0.62 -6.47
N TYR A 53 0.75 1.91 -6.11
CA TYR A 53 1.46 2.91 -6.91
C TYR A 53 2.55 3.57 -6.06
N VAL A 54 3.77 3.64 -6.61
CA VAL A 54 4.91 4.29 -5.95
C VAL A 54 4.88 5.79 -6.28
N VAL A 55 4.53 6.60 -5.30
CA VAL A 55 4.49 8.06 -5.45
C VAL A 55 5.89 8.65 -5.31
N ASP A 56 6.68 8.12 -4.39
CA ASP A 56 8.04 8.59 -4.15
C ASP A 56 8.88 7.47 -3.54
N GLY A 57 10.17 7.46 -3.87
CA GLY A 57 11.09 6.44 -3.37
C GLY A 57 11.35 5.32 -4.38
N GLU A 58 12.11 4.33 -3.93
CA GLU A 58 12.51 3.19 -4.72
C GLU A 58 12.59 1.95 -3.84
N GLY A 59 12.48 0.79 -4.43
CA GLY A 59 12.55 -0.44 -3.65
C GLY A 59 12.38 -1.69 -4.49
N THR A 60 11.91 -2.74 -3.83
CA THR A 60 11.73 -4.06 -4.43
C THR A 60 10.33 -4.55 -4.12
N ALA A 61 9.70 -5.17 -5.09
CA ALA A 61 8.45 -5.89 -4.92
C ALA A 61 8.70 -7.38 -4.97
N LEU A 62 8.04 -8.11 -4.08
CA LEU A 62 7.87 -9.55 -4.20
C LEU A 62 6.47 -9.76 -4.74
N LEU A 63 6.33 -10.44 -5.87
CA LEU A 63 5.05 -10.61 -6.55
C LEU A 63 4.92 -12.07 -6.97
N GLY A 64 4.14 -12.83 -6.22
CA GLY A 64 4.11 -14.27 -6.38
C GLY A 64 5.49 -14.85 -6.13
N GLY A 65 6.04 -15.57 -7.08
CA GLY A 65 7.38 -16.15 -6.98
C GLY A 65 8.49 -15.29 -7.58
N SER A 66 8.20 -14.04 -8.02
CA SER A 66 9.20 -13.20 -8.66
C SER A 66 9.50 -11.94 -7.86
N GLU A 67 10.68 -11.39 -8.13
CA GLU A 67 11.20 -10.19 -7.52
C GLU A 67 11.32 -9.11 -8.60
N GLU A 68 10.77 -7.92 -8.33
CA GLU A 68 10.75 -6.82 -9.30
C GLU A 68 11.32 -5.56 -8.66
N GLU A 69 12.08 -4.78 -9.41
CA GLU A 69 12.51 -3.47 -8.96
C GLU A 69 11.38 -2.46 -9.11
N LEU A 70 11.28 -1.56 -8.13
CA LEU A 70 10.28 -0.49 -8.12
C LEU A 70 10.94 0.87 -8.09
N ASP A 71 10.48 1.75 -8.98
CA ASP A 71 10.87 3.15 -8.99
C ASP A 71 9.62 4.03 -8.89
N LYS A 72 9.82 5.29 -8.60
CA LYS A 72 8.78 6.30 -8.62
C LYS A 72 8.00 6.22 -9.92
N GLY A 73 6.68 6.16 -9.82
CA GLY A 73 5.78 6.06 -10.97
C GLY A 73 5.40 4.65 -11.37
N ASP A 74 6.04 3.64 -10.77
CA ASP A 74 5.69 2.24 -11.05
C ASP A 74 4.43 1.82 -10.29
N ALA A 75 3.72 0.88 -10.87
CA ALA A 75 2.54 0.29 -10.26
C ALA A 75 2.63 -1.22 -10.24
N LEU A 76 2.04 -1.81 -9.19
CA LEU A 76 1.82 -3.24 -9.10
C LEU A 76 0.33 -3.51 -9.17
N CYS A 77 -0.06 -4.48 -9.99
CA CYS A 77 -1.42 -4.97 -10.02
C CYS A 77 -1.40 -6.38 -9.43
N VAL A 78 -1.93 -6.52 -8.23
CA VAL A 78 -1.86 -7.76 -7.45
C VAL A 78 -3.23 -8.43 -7.43
N PRO A 79 -3.41 -9.54 -8.17
CA PRO A 79 -4.67 -10.27 -8.12
C PRO A 79 -4.92 -10.87 -6.73
N ALA A 80 -6.20 -11.07 -6.41
CA ALA A 80 -6.58 -11.73 -5.16
C ALA A 80 -5.79 -13.02 -4.95
N ARG A 81 -5.40 -13.28 -3.72
CA ARG A 81 -4.69 -14.49 -3.27
C ARG A 81 -3.27 -14.63 -3.79
N THR A 82 -2.65 -13.54 -4.22
CA THR A 82 -1.25 -13.52 -4.64
C THR A 82 -0.39 -13.03 -3.49
N TRP A 83 0.58 -13.83 -3.07
CA TRP A 83 1.56 -13.39 -2.06
C TRP A 83 2.38 -12.24 -2.62
N HIS A 84 2.52 -11.19 -1.84
CA HIS A 84 3.23 -9.99 -2.27
C HIS A 84 3.80 -9.22 -1.09
N ASN A 85 4.81 -8.39 -1.38
CA ASN A 85 5.40 -7.46 -0.43
C ASN A 85 6.02 -6.31 -1.21
N VAL A 86 6.12 -5.15 -0.58
CA VAL A 86 6.87 -4.00 -1.10
C VAL A 86 7.86 -3.60 -0.01
N ILE A 87 9.14 -3.52 -0.39
CA ILE A 87 10.25 -3.24 0.52
C ILE A 87 10.93 -1.94 0.09
N ASN A 88 11.08 -1.00 1.03
CA ASN A 88 11.79 0.24 0.76
C ASN A 88 13.28 -0.05 0.64
N GLY A 89 13.86 0.24 -0.52
CA GLY A 89 15.28 0.05 -0.79
C GLY A 89 16.09 1.34 -0.72
N GLY A 90 15.44 2.49 -0.49
CA GLY A 90 16.11 3.78 -0.40
C GLY A 90 16.35 4.22 1.03
N HIS A 91 16.94 5.42 1.17
CA HIS A 91 17.24 6.00 2.49
C HIS A 91 16.12 6.90 2.99
N GLU A 92 15.24 7.35 2.09
CA GLU A 92 14.12 8.21 2.43
C GLU A 92 12.85 7.37 2.53
N PRO A 93 11.80 7.86 3.21
CA PRO A 93 10.52 7.16 3.26
C PRO A 93 9.98 6.90 1.85
N MET A 94 9.45 5.70 1.64
CA MET A 94 8.80 5.33 0.39
C MET A 94 7.32 5.64 0.52
N LYS A 95 6.79 6.44 -0.39
CA LYS A 95 5.39 6.89 -0.35
C LYS A 95 4.58 6.15 -1.39
N LEU A 96 3.50 5.56 -0.92
CA LEU A 96 2.63 4.72 -1.75
C LEU A 96 1.18 5.17 -1.61
N PHE A 97 0.39 4.94 -2.66
CA PHE A 97 -1.04 4.75 -2.44
C PHE A 97 -1.45 3.39 -2.97
N THR A 98 -2.50 2.84 -2.42
CA THR A 98 -3.00 1.54 -2.82
C THR A 98 -4.52 1.57 -2.88
N VAL A 99 -5.07 0.77 -3.78
CA VAL A 99 -6.52 0.62 -3.95
C VAL A 99 -6.85 -0.86 -3.80
N TYR A 100 -7.73 -1.16 -2.84
CA TYR A 100 -8.26 -2.51 -2.64
C TYR A 100 -9.63 -2.60 -3.28
N SER A 101 -9.91 -3.70 -3.93
CA SER A 101 -11.19 -3.96 -4.59
C SER A 101 -11.64 -5.40 -4.34
N PRO A 102 -12.61 -5.62 -3.47
CA PRO A 102 -13.33 -4.67 -2.58
C PRO A 102 -12.48 -4.21 -1.38
N PRO A 103 -13.04 -3.39 -0.47
CA PRO A 103 -12.31 -2.93 0.71
C PRO A 103 -11.72 -4.06 1.55
N ALA A 104 -10.50 -3.86 2.06
CA ALA A 104 -9.77 -4.86 2.85
C ALA A 104 -9.54 -4.45 4.30
N HIS A 105 -9.61 -3.17 4.61
CA HIS A 105 -9.34 -2.64 5.94
C HIS A 105 -10.57 -1.94 6.52
N PRO A 106 -10.63 -1.78 7.86
CA PRO A 106 -11.70 -0.98 8.47
C PRO A 106 -11.71 0.44 7.93
N ALA A 107 -12.90 0.99 7.69
CA ALA A 107 -13.05 2.36 7.23
C ALA A 107 -12.40 3.33 8.23
N GLY A 108 -11.64 4.30 7.73
CA GLY A 108 -11.01 5.32 8.56
C GLY A 108 -9.83 4.85 9.41
N LEU A 109 -9.35 3.62 9.20
CA LEU A 109 -8.19 3.10 9.94
C LEU A 109 -6.97 4.00 9.75
N VAL A 110 -6.28 4.30 10.85
CA VAL A 110 -4.99 4.99 10.85
C VAL A 110 -4.02 4.18 11.70
N GLU A 111 -2.90 3.78 11.10
CA GLU A 111 -1.81 3.10 11.79
C GLU A 111 -0.56 3.97 11.65
N GLU A 112 -0.13 4.59 12.73
CA GLU A 112 1.06 5.48 12.69
C GLU A 112 2.32 4.69 12.41
N GLU A 113 2.42 3.48 12.98
CA GLU A 113 3.57 2.60 12.83
C GLU A 113 3.10 1.19 12.45
N LYS A 114 3.97 0.47 11.76
CA LYS A 114 3.71 -0.93 11.42
C LYS A 114 3.73 -1.78 12.69
N VAL A 115 2.69 -2.57 12.87
CA VAL A 115 2.63 -3.56 13.95
C VAL A 115 3.28 -4.84 13.44
N ALA A 116 4.26 -5.38 14.20
CA ALA A 116 4.89 -6.64 13.85
C ALA A 116 3.88 -7.78 13.98
N GLU A 117 3.68 -8.52 12.88
CA GLU A 117 2.72 -9.62 12.84
C GLU A 117 3.17 -10.68 11.85
N ALA A 118 2.58 -11.89 11.97
CA ALA A 118 2.80 -12.94 11.00
C ALA A 118 2.18 -12.58 9.65
N PRO A 119 2.63 -13.20 8.54
CA PRO A 119 2.02 -12.96 7.24
C PRO A 119 0.51 -13.15 7.29
N SER A 120 -0.22 -12.19 6.71
CA SER A 120 -1.68 -12.17 6.75
C SER A 120 -2.27 -12.86 5.54
N MET A 121 -3.32 -13.68 5.78
CA MET A 121 -4.17 -14.25 4.74
C MET A 121 -5.59 -13.79 5.01
N ALA A 122 -6.09 -13.00 4.09
CA ALA A 122 -7.47 -12.52 4.17
C ALA A 122 -8.45 -13.49 3.54
#